data_cdbbbb123268b67bc988097943a7a258
#
_entry.id   cdbbbb123268b67bc988097943a7a258
#
_cell.length_a   1.000
_cell.length_b   1.000
_cell.length_c   1.000
_cell.angle_alpha   90.00
_cell.angle_beta   90.00
_cell.angle_gamma   90.00
#
_symmetry.space_group_name_H-M   'P 1'
#
loop_
_entity.id
_entity.type
_entity.pdbx_description
1 polymer ?
#
loop_
_entity_poly.entity_id
_entity_poly.type
_entity_poly.pdbx_seq_one_letter_code
_entity_poly.pdbx_strand_id
1 'polypeptide(L)'
;QIRIRRVMLLFALLVCLTTILLVAIVANNTTRPLRRIAELMVRVQDGDWSVRFHARYRDEIGILGKNFNQMLEKMNEMTEQLITVSTSKKQAEIDALQGQINPHFMYNTLEFFRMMAVEKDDFALAELICSFGKMLRYNITTMNETTTIAQEVEYLGHFLYIYNARHARKITLQHEVPEELLEYPIIKLLLQPIVENAVLHGLELAPEREGIVLIRVCREADLCRIDICDNGLGMPPEKLDALRKSIRQRYAETTGAVHIGLRNVNERIRLYYGDAYGLTIYSEAQRGTCVHITLPYHAAGGIS
;
A
#
# COMPACT_ATOMS: atom_id res chain seq x y z
N GLN A 1 -55.97 -24.36 69.22
CA GLN A 1 -55.35 -25.07 68.08
C GLN A 1 -55.32 -24.16 66.82
N ILE A 2 -56.37 -23.48 66.47
CA ILE A 2 -56.45 -22.62 65.25
C ILE A 2 -55.46 -21.42 65.29
N ARG A 3 -55.30 -20.82 66.45
CA ARG A 3 -54.34 -19.68 66.62
C ARG A 3 -52.90 -20.13 66.47
N ILE A 4 -52.53 -21.26 67.06
CA ILE A 4 -51.16 -21.81 66.96
C ILE A 4 -50.82 -22.13 65.49
N ARG A 5 -51.74 -22.78 64.77
CA ARG A 5 -51.55 -23.11 63.35
C ARG A 5 -51.39 -21.90 62.48
N ARG A 6 -52.13 -20.81 62.72
CA ARG A 6 -51.94 -19.51 62.00
C ARG A 6 -50.61 -18.90 62.30
N VAL A 7 -50.13 -18.92 63.55
CA VAL A 7 -48.80 -18.37 63.90
C VAL A 7 -47.70 -19.20 63.26
N MET A 8 -47.79 -20.53 63.23
CA MET A 8 -46.83 -21.38 62.52
C MET A 8 -46.81 -21.15 61.01
N LEU A 9 -47.95 -20.92 60.38
CA LEU A 9 -48.05 -20.61 58.96
C LEU A 9 -47.44 -19.24 58.64
N LEU A 10 -47.65 -18.20 59.45
CA LEU A 10 -47.04 -16.89 59.30
C LEU A 10 -45.52 -16.94 59.51
N PHE A 11 -45.05 -17.73 60.50
CA PHE A 11 -43.61 -17.91 60.69
C PHE A 11 -42.97 -18.65 59.53
N ALA A 12 -43.59 -19.71 58.99
CA ALA A 12 -43.09 -20.43 57.82
C ALA A 12 -43.05 -19.49 56.58
N LEU A 13 -44.06 -18.65 56.36
CA LEU A 13 -44.13 -17.69 55.30
C LEU A 13 -42.99 -16.64 55.42
N LEU A 14 -42.75 -16.12 56.63
CA LEU A 14 -41.67 -15.16 56.90
C LEU A 14 -40.29 -15.76 56.61
N VAL A 15 -40.04 -17.02 57.06
CA VAL A 15 -38.80 -17.73 56.78
C VAL A 15 -38.60 -17.95 55.27
N CYS A 16 -39.67 -18.33 54.58
CA CYS A 16 -39.61 -18.50 53.12
C CYS A 16 -39.27 -17.17 52.40
N LEU A 17 -39.92 -16.10 52.81
CA LEU A 17 -39.72 -14.77 52.24
C LEU A 17 -38.29 -14.21 52.46
N THR A 18 -37.77 -14.41 53.70
CA THR A 18 -36.39 -14.03 54.04
C THR A 18 -35.34 -14.85 53.28
N THR A 19 -35.58 -16.16 53.09
CA THR A 19 -34.71 -17.03 52.29
C THR A 19 -34.70 -16.62 50.81
N ILE A 20 -35.86 -16.34 50.20
CA ILE A 20 -35.96 -15.85 48.82
C ILE A 20 -35.22 -14.52 48.66
N LEU A 21 -35.40 -13.59 49.61
CA LEU A 21 -34.72 -12.29 49.59
C LEU A 21 -33.20 -12.48 49.69
N LEU A 22 -32.71 -13.33 50.57
CA LEU A 22 -31.27 -13.62 50.75
C LEU A 22 -30.68 -14.21 49.47
N VAL A 23 -31.35 -15.19 48.84
CA VAL A 23 -30.93 -15.81 47.58
C VAL A 23 -30.90 -14.77 46.47
N ALA A 24 -31.89 -13.89 46.38
CA ALA A 24 -31.96 -12.81 45.40
C ALA A 24 -30.79 -11.81 45.57
N ILE A 25 -30.44 -11.46 46.81
CA ILE A 25 -29.30 -10.56 47.12
C ILE A 25 -27.98 -11.23 46.69
N VAL A 26 -27.75 -12.49 47.06
CA VAL A 26 -26.52 -13.22 46.68
C VAL A 26 -26.43 -13.36 45.15
N ALA A 27 -27.53 -13.73 44.50
CA ALA A 27 -27.56 -13.88 43.06
C ALA A 27 -27.22 -12.56 42.35
N ASN A 28 -27.78 -11.43 42.80
CA ASN A 28 -27.54 -10.13 42.17
C ASN A 28 -26.13 -9.57 42.45
N ASN A 29 -25.62 -9.74 43.67
CA ASN A 29 -24.38 -9.08 44.10
C ASN A 29 -23.13 -9.93 43.85
N THR A 30 -23.28 -11.26 43.69
CA THR A 30 -22.12 -12.14 43.53
C THR A 30 -22.17 -12.93 42.21
N THR A 31 -23.26 -13.67 41.97
CA THR A 31 -23.30 -14.60 40.84
C THR A 31 -23.35 -13.88 39.46
N ARG A 32 -24.19 -12.86 39.36
CA ARG A 32 -24.35 -12.12 38.09
C ARG A 32 -23.06 -11.38 37.65
N PRO A 33 -22.35 -10.64 38.52
CA PRO A 33 -21.11 -10.00 38.16
C PRO A 33 -20.02 -10.97 37.75
N LEU A 34 -19.88 -12.10 38.47
CA LEU A 34 -18.89 -13.14 38.10
C LEU A 34 -19.17 -13.73 36.72
N ARG A 35 -20.46 -14.02 36.43
CA ARG A 35 -20.87 -14.51 35.12
C ARG A 35 -20.54 -13.48 34.01
N ARG A 36 -20.73 -12.20 34.29
CA ARG A 36 -20.39 -11.13 33.33
C ARG A 36 -18.90 -11.07 33.06
N ILE A 37 -18.03 -11.24 34.06
CA ILE A 37 -16.58 -11.32 33.86
C ILE A 37 -16.23 -12.53 32.99
N ALA A 38 -16.84 -13.69 33.26
CA ALA A 38 -16.62 -14.89 32.45
C ALA A 38 -17.04 -14.70 30.98
N GLU A 39 -18.20 -14.05 30.74
CA GLU A 39 -18.67 -13.72 29.39
C GLU A 39 -17.72 -12.75 28.68
N LEU A 40 -17.16 -11.76 29.38
CA LEU A 40 -16.15 -10.84 28.81
C LEU A 40 -14.84 -11.56 28.49
N MET A 41 -14.41 -12.52 29.33
CA MET A 41 -13.22 -13.34 29.05
C MET A 41 -13.37 -14.16 27.76
N VAL A 42 -14.55 -14.71 27.50
CA VAL A 42 -14.81 -15.42 26.23
C VAL A 42 -14.70 -14.47 25.04
N ARG A 43 -15.27 -13.27 25.12
CA ARG A 43 -15.13 -12.25 24.06
C ARG A 43 -13.69 -11.88 23.79
N VAL A 44 -12.87 -11.76 24.85
CA VAL A 44 -11.43 -11.51 24.70
C VAL A 44 -10.74 -12.67 23.98
N GLN A 45 -11.10 -13.92 24.26
CA GLN A 45 -10.58 -15.09 23.53
C GLN A 45 -10.97 -15.06 22.04
N ASP A 46 -12.16 -14.54 21.73
CA ASP A 46 -12.64 -14.38 20.36
C ASP A 46 -12.04 -13.14 19.65
N GLY A 47 -11.11 -12.43 20.31
CA GLY A 47 -10.37 -11.30 19.72
C GLY A 47 -10.95 -9.90 19.99
N ASP A 48 -12.03 -9.80 20.78
CA ASP A 48 -12.59 -8.50 21.16
C ASP A 48 -11.90 -7.96 22.43
N TRP A 49 -10.81 -7.28 22.27
CA TRP A 49 -10.00 -6.70 23.36
C TRP A 49 -10.47 -5.31 23.78
N SER A 50 -11.52 -4.79 23.14
CA SER A 50 -12.13 -3.50 23.49
C SER A 50 -13.03 -3.56 24.73
N VAL A 51 -13.41 -4.77 25.15
CA VAL A 51 -14.30 -5.00 26.28
C VAL A 51 -13.71 -4.48 27.59
N ARG A 52 -14.57 -3.96 28.45
CA ARG A 52 -14.20 -3.51 29.81
C ARG A 52 -15.25 -3.93 30.80
N PHE A 53 -14.81 -4.33 31.98
CA PHE A 53 -15.67 -4.56 33.11
C PHE A 53 -15.90 -3.26 33.89
N HIS A 54 -17.15 -2.82 34.00
CA HIS A 54 -17.50 -1.63 34.76
C HIS A 54 -17.76 -2.03 36.24
N ALA A 55 -16.75 -1.86 37.05
CA ALA A 55 -16.82 -2.17 38.48
C ALA A 55 -17.66 -1.10 39.22
N ARG A 56 -18.91 -1.46 39.54
CA ARG A 56 -19.74 -0.71 40.49
C ARG A 56 -19.57 -1.16 41.93
N TYR A 57 -18.72 -2.15 42.14
CA TYR A 57 -18.58 -2.90 43.39
C TYR A 57 -17.31 -2.42 44.14
N ARG A 58 -17.38 -2.27 45.44
CA ARG A 58 -16.23 -1.93 46.33
C ARG A 58 -15.73 -3.15 47.13
N ASP A 59 -15.99 -4.34 46.60
CA ASP A 59 -15.67 -5.64 47.17
C ASP A 59 -14.63 -6.39 46.32
N GLU A 60 -14.42 -7.66 46.59
CA GLU A 60 -13.48 -8.55 45.87
C GLU A 60 -13.80 -8.64 44.37
N ILE A 61 -15.07 -8.52 44.01
CA ILE A 61 -15.50 -8.53 42.60
C ILE A 61 -15.06 -7.25 41.88
N GLY A 62 -15.13 -6.13 42.58
CA GLY A 62 -14.60 -4.86 42.06
C GLY A 62 -13.10 -4.90 41.83
N ILE A 63 -12.35 -5.50 42.76
CA ILE A 63 -10.91 -5.73 42.63
C ILE A 63 -10.62 -6.65 41.42
N LEU A 64 -11.34 -7.76 41.30
CA LEU A 64 -11.21 -8.70 40.19
C LEU A 64 -11.46 -8.01 38.83
N GLY A 65 -12.50 -7.22 38.75
CA GLY A 65 -12.84 -6.47 37.54
C GLY A 65 -11.78 -5.42 37.16
N LYS A 66 -11.21 -4.74 38.16
CA LYS A 66 -10.09 -3.80 37.95
C LYS A 66 -8.85 -4.53 37.45
N ASN A 67 -8.49 -5.65 38.06
CA ASN A 67 -7.34 -6.45 37.63
C ASN A 67 -7.53 -7.01 36.21
N PHE A 68 -8.76 -7.43 35.87
CA PHE A 68 -9.11 -7.84 34.50
C PHE A 68 -8.88 -6.72 33.48
N ASN A 69 -9.35 -5.50 33.77
CA ASN A 69 -9.15 -4.37 32.89
C ASN A 69 -7.66 -4.00 32.76
N GLN A 70 -6.89 -4.02 33.85
CA GLN A 70 -5.44 -3.77 33.85
C GLN A 70 -4.69 -4.81 33.03
N MET A 71 -5.09 -6.08 33.12
CA MET A 71 -4.51 -7.14 32.28
C MET A 71 -4.75 -6.88 30.80
N LEU A 72 -5.97 -6.50 30.41
CA LEU A 72 -6.28 -6.15 29.02
C LEU A 72 -5.49 -4.95 28.51
N GLU A 73 -5.35 -3.92 29.34
CA GLU A 73 -4.55 -2.74 29.00
C GLU A 73 -3.09 -3.13 28.77
N LYS A 74 -2.53 -3.96 29.65
CA LYS A 74 -1.16 -4.45 29.50
C LYS A 74 -0.95 -5.33 28.28
N MET A 75 -1.94 -6.17 27.94
CA MET A 75 -1.92 -6.97 26.70
C MET A 75 -1.92 -6.08 25.46
N ASN A 76 -2.76 -5.02 25.41
CA ASN A 76 -2.79 -4.08 24.31
C ASN A 76 -1.44 -3.35 24.14
N GLU A 77 -0.87 -2.82 25.25
CA GLU A 77 0.45 -2.20 25.23
C GLU A 77 1.53 -3.14 24.69
N MET A 78 1.55 -4.40 25.17
CA MET A 78 2.51 -5.40 24.69
C MET A 78 2.34 -5.70 23.20
N THR A 79 1.10 -5.76 22.72
CA THR A 79 0.81 -6.01 21.29
C THR A 79 1.28 -4.86 20.42
N GLU A 80 1.02 -3.61 20.83
CA GLU A 80 1.51 -2.42 20.12
C GLU A 80 3.06 -2.37 20.09
N GLN A 81 3.69 -2.70 21.22
CA GLN A 81 5.16 -2.79 21.29
C GLN A 81 5.70 -3.88 20.36
N LEU A 82 5.07 -5.06 20.31
CA LEU A 82 5.48 -6.15 19.42
C LEU A 82 5.34 -5.75 17.94
N ILE A 83 4.25 -5.07 17.56
CA ILE A 83 4.05 -4.56 16.21
C ILE A 83 5.17 -3.55 15.87
N THR A 84 5.42 -2.60 16.76
CA THR A 84 6.46 -1.57 16.56
C THR A 84 7.85 -2.18 16.43
N VAL A 85 8.21 -3.12 17.31
CA VAL A 85 9.51 -3.81 17.24
C VAL A 85 9.62 -4.66 15.98
N SER A 86 8.55 -5.37 15.59
CA SER A 86 8.53 -6.18 14.38
C SER A 86 8.68 -5.35 13.11
N THR A 87 7.99 -4.20 13.02
CA THR A 87 8.10 -3.28 11.88
C THR A 87 9.49 -2.65 11.83
N SER A 88 10.03 -2.19 12.95
CA SER A 88 11.39 -1.63 13.03
C SER A 88 12.45 -2.66 12.65
N LYS A 89 12.29 -3.93 13.08
CA LYS A 89 13.20 -5.02 12.70
C LYS A 89 13.17 -5.27 11.20
N LYS A 90 11.98 -5.37 10.61
CA LYS A 90 11.84 -5.55 9.16
C LYS A 90 12.47 -4.39 8.38
N GLN A 91 12.27 -3.15 8.85
CA GLN A 91 12.88 -1.98 8.22
C GLN A 91 14.41 -2.05 8.31
N ALA A 92 14.97 -2.38 9.48
CA ALA A 92 16.42 -2.53 9.65
C ALA A 92 17.00 -3.67 8.77
N GLU A 93 16.26 -4.77 8.58
CA GLU A 93 16.66 -5.85 7.67
C GLU A 93 16.68 -5.37 6.20
N ILE A 94 15.67 -4.58 5.78
CA ILE A 94 15.63 -3.96 4.45
C ILE A 94 16.80 -3.00 4.26
N ASP A 95 17.05 -2.13 5.24
CA ASP A 95 18.14 -1.16 5.19
C ASP A 95 19.50 -1.85 5.14
N ALA A 96 19.68 -2.93 5.91
CA ALA A 96 20.91 -3.74 5.88
C ALA A 96 21.12 -4.44 4.53
N LEU A 97 20.07 -4.98 3.92
CA LEU A 97 20.12 -5.58 2.59
C LEU A 97 20.44 -4.54 1.50
N GLN A 98 19.82 -3.36 1.59
CA GLN A 98 20.12 -2.25 0.68
C GLN A 98 21.55 -1.73 0.85
N GLY A 99 22.07 -1.69 2.09
CA GLY A 99 23.44 -1.29 2.40
C GLY A 99 24.52 -2.26 1.85
N GLN A 100 24.16 -3.51 1.51
CA GLN A 100 25.10 -4.46 0.87
C GLN A 100 25.44 -4.06 -0.56
N ILE A 101 24.60 -3.26 -1.23
CA ILE A 101 24.92 -2.65 -2.51
C ILE A 101 25.69 -1.37 -2.20
N ASN A 102 26.99 -1.34 -2.53
CA ASN A 102 27.79 -0.12 -2.41
C ASN A 102 27.56 0.79 -3.65
N PRO A 103 26.71 1.83 -3.55
CA PRO A 103 26.40 2.66 -4.71
C PRO A 103 27.62 3.40 -5.24
N HIS A 104 28.51 3.82 -4.35
CA HIS A 104 29.71 4.55 -4.71
C HIS A 104 30.68 3.68 -5.51
N PHE A 105 30.84 2.41 -5.14
CA PHE A 105 31.66 1.48 -5.93
C PHE A 105 31.08 1.29 -7.33
N MET A 106 29.77 1.13 -7.45
CA MET A 106 29.12 0.96 -8.76
C MET A 106 29.30 2.18 -9.66
N TYR A 107 29.11 3.40 -9.10
CA TYR A 107 29.32 4.62 -9.89
C TYR A 107 30.76 4.81 -10.32
N ASN A 108 31.71 4.58 -9.43
CA ASN A 108 33.13 4.69 -9.76
C ASN A 108 33.54 3.67 -10.82
N THR A 109 33.01 2.46 -10.76
CA THR A 109 33.29 1.42 -11.76
C THR A 109 32.70 1.78 -13.12
N LEU A 110 31.47 2.30 -13.17
CA LEU A 110 30.85 2.77 -14.41
C LEU A 110 31.61 3.96 -15.01
N GLU A 111 32.02 4.91 -14.17
CA GLU A 111 32.82 6.05 -14.63
C GLU A 111 34.17 5.62 -15.19
N PHE A 112 34.82 4.64 -14.55
CA PHE A 112 36.05 4.04 -15.10
C PHE A 112 35.82 3.39 -16.48
N PHE A 113 34.73 2.63 -16.66
CA PHE A 113 34.41 2.05 -17.97
C PHE A 113 34.08 3.12 -19.02
N ARG A 114 33.40 4.20 -18.62
CA ARG A 114 33.09 5.33 -19.48
C ARG A 114 34.39 6.01 -19.99
N MET A 115 35.36 6.24 -19.10
CA MET A 115 36.64 6.79 -19.46
C MET A 115 37.42 5.90 -20.43
N MET A 116 37.42 4.57 -20.19
CA MET A 116 38.07 3.62 -21.11
C MET A 116 37.41 3.62 -22.51
N ALA A 117 36.09 3.81 -22.60
CA ALA A 117 35.41 3.93 -23.88
C ALA A 117 35.80 5.21 -24.61
N VAL A 118 35.90 6.35 -23.90
CA VAL A 118 36.35 7.62 -24.43
C VAL A 118 37.82 7.54 -24.94
N GLU A 119 38.71 6.88 -24.20
CA GLU A 119 40.10 6.66 -24.62
C GLU A 119 40.23 5.87 -25.92
N LYS A 120 39.22 5.06 -26.24
CA LYS A 120 39.13 4.27 -27.48
C LYS A 120 38.29 4.94 -28.57
N ASP A 121 37.96 6.22 -28.40
CA ASP A 121 37.05 6.98 -29.28
C ASP A 121 35.67 6.34 -29.48
N ASP A 122 35.26 5.43 -28.58
CA ASP A 122 33.92 4.82 -28.60
C ASP A 122 32.93 5.68 -27.79
N PHE A 123 32.54 6.80 -28.37
CA PHE A 123 31.59 7.74 -27.73
C PHE A 123 30.21 7.17 -27.57
N ALA A 124 29.79 6.23 -28.45
CA ALA A 124 28.48 5.59 -28.35
C ALA A 124 28.42 4.70 -27.09
N LEU A 125 29.46 3.90 -26.83
CA LEU A 125 29.55 3.09 -25.61
C LEU A 125 29.67 3.99 -24.36
N ALA A 126 30.46 5.09 -24.44
CA ALA A 126 30.58 6.02 -23.33
C ALA A 126 29.24 6.65 -22.92
N GLU A 127 28.39 6.98 -23.90
CA GLU A 127 27.06 7.55 -23.66
C GLU A 127 26.06 6.53 -23.09
N LEU A 128 26.14 5.27 -23.55
CA LEU A 128 25.38 4.16 -22.97
C LEU A 128 25.72 3.93 -21.49
N ILE A 129 27.01 3.93 -21.16
CA ILE A 129 27.47 3.79 -19.78
C ILE A 129 27.02 4.97 -18.92
N CYS A 130 27.07 6.19 -19.46
CA CYS A 130 26.58 7.38 -18.79
C CYS A 130 25.07 7.27 -18.48
N SER A 131 24.27 6.90 -19.48
CA SER A 131 22.82 6.74 -19.34
C SER A 131 22.48 5.65 -18.31
N PHE A 132 23.20 4.53 -18.32
CA PHE A 132 23.03 3.46 -17.32
C PHE A 132 23.40 3.95 -15.91
N GLY A 133 24.49 4.70 -15.77
CA GLY A 133 24.91 5.30 -14.50
C GLY A 133 23.85 6.25 -13.93
N LYS A 134 23.20 7.06 -14.78
CA LYS A 134 22.11 7.96 -14.37
C LYS A 134 20.87 7.16 -13.90
N MET A 135 20.47 6.12 -14.65
CA MET A 135 19.37 5.25 -14.24
C MET A 135 19.65 4.55 -12.91
N LEU A 136 20.85 4.03 -12.74
CA LEU A 136 21.28 3.38 -11.51
C LEU A 136 21.25 4.35 -10.33
N ARG A 137 21.73 5.57 -10.51
CA ARG A 137 21.69 6.64 -9.51
C ARG A 137 20.25 6.96 -9.12
N TYR A 138 19.36 7.12 -10.10
CA TYR A 138 17.95 7.36 -9.85
C TYR A 138 17.32 6.24 -9.02
N ASN A 139 17.63 4.98 -9.31
CA ASN A 139 17.07 3.83 -8.59
C ASN A 139 17.61 3.68 -7.16
N ILE A 140 18.89 3.93 -6.93
CA ILE A 140 19.56 3.71 -5.64
C ILE A 140 19.40 4.90 -4.68
N THR A 141 19.32 6.13 -5.18
CA THR A 141 19.19 7.35 -4.34
C THR A 141 17.75 7.47 -3.80
N THR A 142 17.26 6.47 -3.10
CA THR A 142 15.83 6.31 -2.80
C THR A 142 15.48 6.54 -1.36
N MET A 143 15.90 7.61 -0.75
CA MET A 143 15.31 8.02 0.53
C MET A 143 13.99 8.78 0.37
N ASN A 144 13.68 9.29 -0.83
CA ASN A 144 12.46 10.04 -1.06
C ASN A 144 11.43 9.17 -1.78
N GLU A 145 10.22 9.07 -1.23
CA GLU A 145 9.09 8.39 -1.86
C GLU A 145 8.56 9.13 -3.09
N THR A 146 8.92 10.40 -3.25
CA THR A 146 8.45 11.30 -4.33
C THR A 146 9.61 11.82 -5.21
N THR A 147 9.27 12.14 -6.44
CA THR A 147 10.11 12.71 -7.49
C THR A 147 9.29 13.71 -8.29
N THR A 148 9.86 14.37 -9.30
CA THR A 148 9.11 15.24 -10.20
C THR A 148 8.79 14.55 -11.53
N ILE A 149 7.78 15.05 -12.25
CA ILE A 149 7.45 14.56 -13.60
C ILE A 149 8.66 14.70 -14.51
N ALA A 150 9.40 15.81 -14.42
CA ALA A 150 10.61 16.04 -15.21
C ALA A 150 11.65 14.93 -15.01
N GLN A 151 11.90 14.54 -13.76
CA GLN A 151 12.86 13.49 -13.42
C GLN A 151 12.42 12.11 -13.91
N GLU A 152 11.12 11.78 -13.83
CA GLU A 152 10.60 10.52 -14.39
C GLU A 152 10.73 10.49 -15.91
N VAL A 153 10.44 11.60 -16.60
CA VAL A 153 10.60 11.70 -18.06
C VAL A 153 12.08 11.60 -18.47
N GLU A 154 12.99 12.24 -17.75
CA GLU A 154 14.44 12.11 -17.99
C GLU A 154 14.90 10.66 -17.81
N TYR A 155 14.47 10.00 -16.73
CA TYR A 155 14.77 8.60 -16.48
C TYR A 155 14.29 7.70 -17.63
N LEU A 156 13.05 7.91 -18.12
CA LEU A 156 12.49 7.16 -19.24
C LEU A 156 13.24 7.40 -20.55
N GLY A 157 13.77 8.59 -20.75
CA GLY A 157 14.67 8.91 -21.87
C GLY A 157 15.92 8.03 -21.85
N HIS A 158 16.58 7.91 -20.69
CA HIS A 158 17.75 7.03 -20.52
C HIS A 158 17.41 5.55 -20.67
N PHE A 159 16.25 5.11 -20.15
CA PHE A 159 15.75 3.74 -20.33
C PHE A 159 15.58 3.40 -21.81
N LEU A 160 14.87 4.25 -22.58
CA LEU A 160 14.65 4.01 -24.00
C LEU A 160 15.93 4.12 -24.84
N TYR A 161 16.86 4.99 -24.45
CA TYR A 161 18.17 5.08 -25.11
C TYR A 161 18.92 3.76 -25.01
N ILE A 162 19.00 3.15 -23.82
CA ILE A 162 19.64 1.84 -23.60
C ILE A 162 18.87 0.73 -24.31
N TYR A 163 17.53 0.74 -24.24
CA TYR A 163 16.69 -0.23 -24.92
C TYR A 163 16.92 -0.23 -26.42
N ASN A 164 16.94 0.94 -27.04
CA ASN A 164 17.18 1.11 -28.48
C ASN A 164 18.56 0.64 -28.92
N ALA A 165 19.59 0.86 -28.09
CA ALA A 165 20.94 0.39 -28.39
C ALA A 165 21.06 -1.12 -28.39
N ARG A 166 20.28 -1.81 -27.53
CA ARG A 166 20.23 -3.28 -27.44
C ARG A 166 19.43 -3.92 -28.58
N HIS A 167 18.40 -3.23 -29.06
CA HIS A 167 17.46 -3.77 -30.04
C HIS A 167 17.63 -3.00 -31.36
N ALA A 168 17.63 -3.70 -32.49
CA ALA A 168 17.74 -3.09 -33.83
C ALA A 168 16.53 -2.21 -34.20
N ARG A 169 15.84 -1.65 -33.21
CA ARG A 169 14.59 -0.92 -33.34
C ARG A 169 14.63 0.40 -32.59
N LYS A 170 14.11 1.44 -33.21
CA LYS A 170 14.04 2.77 -32.61
C LYS A 170 12.64 3.01 -32.04
N ILE A 171 12.57 3.20 -30.71
CA ILE A 171 11.37 3.68 -30.02
C ILE A 171 11.68 5.13 -29.61
N THR A 172 10.76 6.04 -29.94
CA THR A 172 10.88 7.46 -29.63
C THR A 172 9.96 7.81 -28.46
N LEU A 173 10.52 8.48 -27.44
CA LEU A 173 9.76 9.11 -26.37
C LEU A 173 9.38 10.52 -26.81
N GLN A 174 8.08 10.79 -26.82
CA GLN A 174 7.53 12.13 -26.97
C GLN A 174 6.87 12.56 -25.68
N HIS A 175 6.99 13.82 -25.30
CA HIS A 175 6.33 14.32 -24.10
C HIS A 175 5.72 15.70 -24.35
N GLU A 176 4.53 15.90 -23.85
CA GLU A 176 3.74 17.13 -23.88
C GLU A 176 3.42 17.48 -22.42
N VAL A 177 4.36 18.11 -21.73
CA VAL A 177 4.26 18.48 -20.31
C VAL A 177 4.33 20.00 -20.21
N PRO A 178 3.29 20.68 -19.71
CA PRO A 178 3.35 22.10 -19.41
C PRO A 178 4.48 22.42 -18.43
N GLU A 179 5.15 23.55 -18.62
CA GLU A 179 6.31 23.94 -17.80
C GLU A 179 5.98 23.98 -16.29
N GLU A 180 4.76 24.42 -15.95
CA GLU A 180 4.24 24.49 -14.60
C GLU A 180 4.03 23.11 -13.93
N LEU A 181 3.96 22.02 -14.71
CA LEU A 181 3.78 20.65 -14.23
C LEU A 181 5.06 19.83 -14.23
N LEU A 182 6.17 20.35 -14.78
CA LEU A 182 7.46 19.64 -14.78
C LEU A 182 7.94 19.32 -13.35
N GLU A 183 7.79 20.28 -12.43
CA GLU A 183 8.18 20.12 -11.02
C GLU A 183 7.06 19.54 -10.15
N TYR A 184 5.95 19.10 -10.76
CA TYR A 184 4.86 18.50 -9.99
C TYR A 184 5.31 17.18 -9.34
N PRO A 185 5.13 17.02 -7.99
CA PRO A 185 5.59 15.86 -7.26
C PRO A 185 4.71 14.64 -7.52
N ILE A 186 5.34 13.53 -7.89
CA ILE A 186 4.70 12.22 -8.06
C ILE A 186 5.48 11.14 -7.29
N ILE A 187 4.84 10.00 -7.06
CA ILE A 187 5.52 8.83 -6.49
C ILE A 187 6.61 8.39 -7.46
N LYS A 188 7.80 8.14 -6.94
CA LYS A 188 8.94 7.68 -7.70
C LYS A 188 8.66 6.35 -8.41
N LEU A 189 9.19 6.18 -9.64
CA LEU A 189 8.98 5.00 -10.48
C LEU A 189 7.49 4.71 -10.74
N LEU A 190 6.71 5.78 -10.97
CA LEU A 190 5.29 5.68 -11.29
C LEU A 190 5.06 5.41 -12.77
N LEU A 191 5.78 6.12 -13.64
CA LEU A 191 5.61 6.06 -15.10
C LEU A 191 6.37 4.89 -15.71
N GLN A 192 7.50 4.49 -15.12
CA GLN A 192 8.38 3.46 -15.65
C GLN A 192 7.67 2.13 -15.95
N PRO A 193 6.91 1.48 -15.03
CA PRO A 193 6.29 0.20 -15.33
C PRO A 193 5.26 0.26 -16.46
N ILE A 194 4.68 1.44 -16.69
CA ILE A 194 3.71 1.66 -17.77
C ILE A 194 4.42 1.75 -19.11
N VAL A 195 5.52 2.52 -19.18
CA VAL A 195 6.35 2.63 -20.38
C VAL A 195 7.02 1.28 -20.70
N GLU A 196 7.53 0.55 -19.69
CA GLU A 196 8.05 -0.80 -19.89
C GLU A 196 7.01 -1.75 -20.50
N ASN A 197 5.77 -1.71 -20.01
CA ASN A 197 4.67 -2.50 -20.59
C ASN A 197 4.35 -2.07 -22.04
N ALA A 198 4.33 -0.77 -22.32
CA ALA A 198 4.14 -0.25 -23.67
C ALA A 198 5.22 -0.76 -24.63
N VAL A 199 6.49 -0.74 -24.20
CA VAL A 199 7.62 -1.23 -24.98
C VAL A 199 7.54 -2.74 -25.20
N LEU A 200 7.48 -3.54 -24.12
CA LEU A 200 7.58 -5.00 -24.19
C LEU A 200 6.35 -5.67 -24.78
N HIS A 201 5.15 -5.16 -24.49
CA HIS A 201 3.90 -5.81 -24.88
C HIS A 201 3.16 -5.11 -26.02
N GLY A 202 3.42 -3.82 -26.23
CA GLY A 202 2.81 -3.03 -27.30
C GLY A 202 3.70 -2.93 -28.52
N LEU A 203 4.90 -2.42 -28.34
CA LEU A 203 5.77 -2.01 -29.43
C LEU A 203 6.67 -3.13 -29.95
N GLU A 204 7.29 -3.92 -29.09
CA GLU A 204 8.20 -5.00 -29.47
C GLU A 204 7.54 -6.01 -30.41
N LEU A 205 6.25 -6.26 -30.22
CA LEU A 205 5.44 -7.18 -31.01
C LEU A 205 4.96 -6.60 -32.36
N ALA A 206 5.19 -5.30 -32.62
CA ALA A 206 4.81 -4.61 -33.87
C ALA A 206 6.04 -4.10 -34.65
N PRO A 207 6.94 -4.97 -35.16
CA PRO A 207 8.26 -4.59 -35.67
C PRO A 207 8.21 -3.70 -36.92
N GLU A 208 7.11 -3.70 -37.67
CA GLU A 208 6.99 -2.97 -38.93
C GLU A 208 6.68 -1.47 -38.76
N ARG A 209 6.43 -1.01 -37.54
CA ARG A 209 6.12 0.39 -37.26
C ARG A 209 7.21 1.06 -36.43
N GLU A 210 7.48 2.32 -36.70
CA GLU A 210 8.28 3.14 -35.81
C GLU A 210 7.55 3.26 -34.44
N GLY A 211 8.20 2.83 -33.35
CA GLY A 211 7.60 2.81 -32.01
C GLY A 211 7.56 4.21 -31.42
N ILE A 212 6.41 4.63 -30.95
CA ILE A 212 6.25 5.92 -30.27
C ILE A 212 5.60 5.67 -28.91
N VAL A 213 6.17 6.23 -27.87
CA VAL A 213 5.55 6.39 -26.55
C VAL A 213 5.34 7.88 -26.32
N LEU A 214 4.10 8.30 -26.14
CA LEU A 214 3.72 9.67 -25.85
C LEU A 214 3.31 9.80 -24.38
N ILE A 215 3.93 10.73 -23.67
CA ILE A 215 3.54 11.15 -22.33
C ILE A 215 2.92 12.53 -22.42
N ARG A 216 1.64 12.64 -22.05
CA ARG A 216 0.95 13.92 -21.97
C ARG A 216 0.53 14.16 -20.52
N VAL A 217 0.79 15.37 -20.02
CA VAL A 217 0.33 15.77 -18.70
C VAL A 217 -0.56 17.00 -18.85
N CYS A 218 -1.68 16.99 -18.16
CA CYS A 218 -2.57 18.14 -18.13
C CYS A 218 -3.20 18.30 -16.74
N ARG A 219 -3.53 19.55 -16.41
CA ARG A 219 -4.33 19.88 -15.23
C ARG A 219 -5.81 19.95 -15.62
N GLU A 220 -6.64 19.21 -14.89
CA GLU A 220 -8.09 19.22 -15.05
C GLU A 220 -8.73 19.61 -13.71
N ALA A 221 -9.03 20.89 -13.52
CA ALA A 221 -9.51 21.45 -12.23
C ALA A 221 -8.57 21.12 -11.05
N ASP A 222 -9.01 20.26 -10.13
CA ASP A 222 -8.24 19.82 -8.96
C ASP A 222 -7.53 18.48 -9.18
N LEU A 223 -7.37 18.07 -10.43
CA LEU A 223 -6.72 16.82 -10.81
C LEU A 223 -5.53 17.09 -11.72
N CYS A 224 -4.48 16.29 -11.54
CA CYS A 224 -3.39 16.12 -12.49
C CYS A 224 -3.61 14.81 -13.26
N ARG A 225 -3.81 14.90 -14.57
CA ARG A 225 -3.94 13.74 -15.44
C ARG A 225 -2.65 13.52 -16.21
N ILE A 226 -2.17 12.27 -16.19
CA ILE A 226 -1.00 11.83 -16.95
C ILE A 226 -1.45 10.72 -17.89
N ASP A 227 -1.31 10.95 -19.19
CA ASP A 227 -1.64 10.01 -20.25
C ASP A 227 -0.34 9.43 -20.82
N ILE A 228 -0.23 8.09 -20.84
CA ILE A 228 0.91 7.39 -21.45
C ILE A 228 0.34 6.49 -22.54
N CYS A 229 0.63 6.87 -23.79
CA CYS A 229 0.06 6.22 -24.97
C CYS A 229 1.16 5.64 -25.85
N ASP A 230 0.98 4.42 -26.33
CA ASP A 230 1.81 3.78 -27.34
C ASP A 230 1.05 3.57 -28.66
N ASN A 231 1.78 3.50 -29.77
CA ASN A 231 1.25 3.16 -31.10
C ASN A 231 1.45 1.68 -31.45
N GLY A 232 1.52 0.79 -30.47
CA GLY A 232 1.76 -0.64 -30.63
C GLY A 232 0.56 -1.43 -31.14
N LEU A 233 0.57 -2.75 -30.85
CA LEU A 233 -0.50 -3.65 -31.32
C LEU A 233 -1.85 -3.41 -30.63
N GLY A 234 -1.87 -2.77 -29.47
CA GLY A 234 -3.07 -2.69 -28.66
C GLY A 234 -3.60 -4.05 -28.21
N MET A 235 -4.82 -4.05 -27.72
CA MET A 235 -5.46 -5.25 -27.17
C MET A 235 -6.88 -5.43 -27.68
N PRO A 236 -7.33 -6.68 -27.93
CA PRO A 236 -8.73 -6.96 -28.20
C PRO A 236 -9.60 -6.70 -26.96
N PRO A 237 -10.90 -6.41 -27.11
CA PRO A 237 -11.80 -6.03 -26.01
C PRO A 237 -11.80 -7.04 -24.85
N GLU A 238 -11.77 -8.32 -25.13
CA GLU A 238 -11.80 -9.41 -24.13
C GLU A 238 -10.57 -9.35 -23.20
N LYS A 239 -9.37 -9.13 -23.78
CA LYS A 239 -8.12 -9.01 -23.04
C LYS A 239 -8.08 -7.72 -22.21
N LEU A 240 -8.60 -6.62 -22.78
CA LEU A 240 -8.70 -5.34 -22.10
C LEU A 240 -9.64 -5.42 -20.88
N ASP A 241 -10.79 -6.08 -21.02
CA ASP A 241 -11.74 -6.25 -19.91
C ASP A 241 -11.19 -7.16 -18.81
N ALA A 242 -10.48 -8.22 -19.16
CA ALA A 242 -9.78 -9.07 -18.20
C ALA A 242 -8.71 -8.27 -17.42
N LEU A 243 -7.92 -7.43 -18.12
CA LEU A 243 -6.93 -6.56 -17.53
C LEU A 243 -7.55 -5.52 -16.59
N ARG A 244 -8.61 -4.84 -17.01
CA ARG A 244 -9.35 -3.87 -16.19
C ARG A 244 -9.91 -4.50 -14.91
N LYS A 245 -10.43 -5.73 -14.99
CA LYS A 245 -10.90 -6.49 -13.82
C LYS A 245 -9.74 -6.80 -12.87
N SER A 246 -8.60 -7.27 -13.39
CA SER A 246 -7.44 -7.64 -12.56
C SER A 246 -6.84 -6.44 -11.81
N ILE A 247 -6.86 -5.24 -12.41
CA ILE A 247 -6.36 -4.00 -11.81
C ILE A 247 -7.29 -3.50 -10.69
N ARG A 248 -8.60 -3.77 -10.77
CA ARG A 248 -9.58 -3.38 -9.75
C ARG A 248 -9.59 -4.30 -8.53
N GLN A 249 -9.13 -5.56 -8.66
CA GLN A 249 -9.11 -6.53 -7.56
C GLN A 249 -7.96 -6.24 -6.59
N ARG A 250 -8.23 -6.30 -5.28
CA ARG A 250 -7.20 -6.16 -4.24
C ARG A 250 -6.26 -7.37 -4.23
N TYR A 251 -5.02 -7.17 -3.77
CA TYR A 251 -3.93 -8.17 -3.80
C TYR A 251 -4.28 -9.52 -3.15
N ALA A 252 -5.20 -9.55 -2.17
CA ALA A 252 -5.56 -10.75 -1.42
C ALA A 252 -6.39 -11.79 -2.19
N GLU A 253 -6.87 -11.47 -3.41
CA GLU A 253 -7.87 -12.29 -4.10
C GLU A 253 -7.37 -13.04 -5.34
N THR A 254 -6.08 -12.89 -5.72
CA THR A 254 -5.62 -13.43 -7.01
C THR A 254 -4.31 -14.21 -6.93
N THR A 255 -4.40 -15.50 -7.14
CA THR A 255 -3.28 -16.41 -7.46
C THR A 255 -3.06 -16.46 -8.97
N GLY A 256 -2.23 -15.54 -9.53
CA GLY A 256 -1.88 -15.58 -10.96
C GLY A 256 -0.91 -14.47 -11.37
N ALA A 257 0.19 -14.85 -12.02
CA ALA A 257 1.33 -13.98 -12.35
C ALA A 257 1.11 -13.03 -13.55
N VAL A 258 -0.12 -12.81 -14.04
CA VAL A 258 -0.38 -12.03 -15.26
C VAL A 258 -0.73 -10.58 -14.88
N HIS A 259 0.04 -9.61 -15.43
CA HIS A 259 -0.16 -8.15 -15.30
C HIS A 259 0.15 -7.54 -13.92
N ILE A 260 1.18 -8.03 -13.23
CA ILE A 260 1.62 -7.54 -11.90
C ILE A 260 2.00 -6.06 -11.93
N GLY A 261 2.63 -5.57 -13.01
CA GLY A 261 3.15 -4.20 -13.09
C GLY A 261 2.09 -3.12 -12.96
N LEU A 262 1.06 -3.13 -13.84
CA LEU A 262 0.01 -2.10 -13.84
C LEU A 262 -0.88 -2.16 -12.59
N ARG A 263 -1.14 -3.36 -12.07
CA ARG A 263 -1.87 -3.53 -10.81
C ARG A 263 -1.10 -2.92 -9.64
N ASN A 264 0.20 -3.19 -9.55
CA ASN A 264 1.06 -2.62 -8.51
C ASN A 264 1.11 -1.09 -8.59
N VAL A 265 1.17 -0.52 -9.81
CA VAL A 265 1.08 0.93 -9.99
C VAL A 265 -0.24 1.47 -9.47
N ASN A 266 -1.37 0.85 -9.83
CA ASN A 266 -2.69 1.28 -9.37
C ASN A 266 -2.85 1.19 -7.85
N GLU A 267 -2.34 0.12 -7.24
CA GLU A 267 -2.36 -0.06 -5.79
C GLU A 267 -1.50 0.98 -5.07
N ARG A 268 -0.29 1.27 -5.59
CA ARG A 268 0.58 2.34 -5.07
C ARG A 268 -0.08 3.71 -5.13
N ILE A 269 -0.76 4.04 -6.25
CA ILE A 269 -1.50 5.29 -6.38
C ILE A 269 -2.58 5.37 -5.29
N ARG A 270 -3.37 4.32 -5.10
CA ARG A 270 -4.44 4.30 -4.11
C ARG A 270 -3.93 4.37 -2.67
N LEU A 271 -2.85 3.68 -2.36
CA LEU A 271 -2.25 3.70 -1.03
C LEU A 271 -1.70 5.09 -0.68
N TYR A 272 -1.12 5.80 -1.66
CA TYR A 272 -0.47 7.08 -1.41
C TYR A 272 -1.43 8.27 -1.52
N TYR A 273 -2.31 8.27 -2.55
CA TYR A 273 -3.19 9.40 -2.84
C TYR A 273 -4.65 9.17 -2.41
N GLY A 274 -5.04 7.93 -2.07
CA GLY A 274 -6.40 7.55 -1.69
C GLY A 274 -7.16 6.81 -2.78
N ASP A 275 -8.25 6.14 -2.40
CA ASP A 275 -9.06 5.26 -3.27
C ASP A 275 -9.78 5.99 -4.42
N ALA A 276 -9.87 7.32 -4.38
CA ALA A 276 -10.47 8.14 -5.45
C ALA A 276 -9.56 8.25 -6.68
N TYR A 277 -8.28 7.96 -6.55
CA TYR A 277 -7.26 8.08 -7.58
C TYR A 277 -6.83 6.71 -8.09
N GLY A 278 -6.21 6.68 -9.27
CA GLY A 278 -5.79 5.41 -9.86
C GLY A 278 -5.52 5.52 -11.36
N LEU A 279 -5.47 4.36 -12.01
CA LEU A 279 -5.25 4.29 -13.45
C LEU A 279 -6.46 3.67 -14.18
N THR A 280 -6.64 4.13 -15.42
CA THR A 280 -7.64 3.61 -16.37
C THR A 280 -6.93 3.29 -17.68
N ILE A 281 -7.32 2.20 -18.35
CA ILE A 281 -6.68 1.74 -19.59
C ILE A 281 -7.67 1.78 -20.73
N TYR A 282 -7.20 2.33 -21.85
CA TYR A 282 -7.88 2.32 -23.14
C TYR A 282 -6.97 1.65 -24.16
N SER A 283 -7.52 0.75 -24.95
CA SER A 283 -6.76 0.06 -25.99
C SER A 283 -7.68 -0.38 -27.12
N GLU A 284 -7.17 -0.30 -28.33
CA GLU A 284 -7.84 -0.80 -29.53
C GLU A 284 -6.84 -1.63 -30.33
N ALA A 285 -7.26 -2.80 -30.79
CA ALA A 285 -6.39 -3.68 -31.56
C ALA A 285 -5.82 -2.96 -32.79
N GLN A 286 -4.50 -3.07 -33.01
CA GLN A 286 -3.74 -2.43 -34.08
C GLN A 286 -3.62 -0.89 -34.00
N ARG A 287 -4.08 -0.27 -32.91
CA ARG A 287 -4.00 1.19 -32.69
C ARG A 287 -3.18 1.61 -31.47
N GLY A 288 -2.84 0.64 -30.62
CA GLY A 288 -2.02 0.88 -29.42
C GLY A 288 -2.83 0.90 -28.13
N THR A 289 -2.16 1.31 -27.07
CA THR A 289 -2.74 1.38 -25.72
C THR A 289 -2.47 2.75 -25.12
N CYS A 290 -3.42 3.27 -24.37
CA CYS A 290 -3.29 4.50 -23.60
C CYS A 290 -3.68 4.25 -22.14
N VAL A 291 -2.75 4.54 -21.23
CA VAL A 291 -2.95 4.44 -19.78
C VAL A 291 -3.13 5.85 -19.24
N HIS A 292 -4.27 6.12 -18.61
CA HIS A 292 -4.55 7.38 -17.95
C HIS A 292 -4.36 7.21 -16.44
N ILE A 293 -3.53 8.05 -15.86
CA ILE A 293 -3.34 8.18 -14.42
C ILE A 293 -4.04 9.45 -13.96
N THR A 294 -4.80 9.35 -12.89
CA THR A 294 -5.45 10.51 -12.26
C THR A 294 -4.88 10.68 -10.84
N LEU A 295 -4.33 11.85 -10.54
CA LEU A 295 -3.75 12.23 -9.26
C LEU A 295 -4.43 13.51 -8.73
N PRO A 296 -4.41 13.78 -7.41
CA PRO A 296 -4.89 15.05 -6.88
C PRO A 296 -3.96 16.18 -7.32
N TYR A 297 -4.47 17.32 -7.76
CA TYR A 297 -3.63 18.48 -7.99
C TYR A 297 -3.55 19.32 -6.72
N HIS A 298 -2.39 19.27 -6.04
CA HIS A 298 -2.08 20.19 -4.93
C HIS A 298 -1.05 21.18 -5.44
N ALA A 299 -1.36 22.47 -5.39
CA ALA A 299 -0.37 23.52 -5.66
C ALA A 299 0.84 23.31 -4.72
N ALA A 300 2.05 23.46 -5.23
CA ALA A 300 3.29 23.23 -4.50
C ALA A 300 3.25 23.98 -3.15
N GLY A 301 3.07 23.24 -2.05
CA GLY A 301 2.98 23.79 -0.69
C GLY A 301 2.07 23.05 0.29
N GLY A 302 1.35 22.02 -0.14
CA GLY A 302 0.35 21.36 0.72
C GLY A 302 0.47 19.84 0.76
N ILE A 303 1.59 19.31 1.26
CA ILE A 303 1.61 17.95 1.83
C ILE A 303 1.83 18.16 3.34
N SER A 304 0.71 18.13 4.08
CA SER A 304 0.72 18.11 5.54
C SER A 304 0.61 16.67 6.01
#